data_359cb044aa60417760c8358699765e20
#
_entry.id   359cb044aa60417760c8358699765e20
#
_cell.length_a   1.000
_cell.length_b   1.000
_cell.length_c   1.000
_cell.angle_alpha   90.00
_cell.angle_beta   90.00
_cell.angle_gamma   90.00
#
_symmetry.space_group_name_H-M   'P 1'
#
loop_
_entity.id
_entity.type
_entity.pdbx_description
1 polymer ?
#
loop_
_entity_poly.entity_id
_entity_poly.type
_entity_poly.pdbx_seq_one_letter_code
_entity_poly.pdbx_strand_id
1 'polypeptide(L)'
;MDELMPQIHLHTVGHRASGFTIVELMIVVAIVAILAMIAVPAYTNYNDRVDIFEAKKDIIALQLAIDDYELEYGALPNSLADVGMQGMTDPWGNPYAYGNHDVIPPGHRRKDHSLVPINSDYDLYSNGPDGGSVPPLTGQASRDDIVRARDGGFIDKAENY
;
A
#
# COMPACT_ATOMS: atom_id res chain seq x y z
N MET A 1 7.49 -88.90 -20.71
CA MET A 1 6.48 -87.85 -20.46
C MET A 1 7.26 -86.57 -20.20
N ASP A 2 7.54 -85.86 -21.28
CA ASP A 2 8.28 -84.61 -21.19
C ASP A 2 7.28 -83.43 -21.36
N GLU A 3 7.09 -82.69 -20.26
CA GLU A 3 6.14 -81.56 -20.21
C GLU A 3 6.92 -80.32 -20.67
N LEU A 4 6.59 -79.84 -21.88
CA LEU A 4 7.07 -78.57 -22.44
C LEU A 4 6.36 -77.41 -21.71
N MET A 5 7.08 -76.71 -20.83
CA MET A 5 6.65 -75.42 -20.29
C MET A 5 6.88 -74.32 -21.32
N PRO A 6 5.90 -73.45 -21.67
CA PRO A 6 6.13 -72.32 -22.56
C PRO A 6 6.86 -71.21 -21.82
N GLN A 7 7.96 -70.75 -22.36
CA GLN A 7 8.73 -69.59 -21.87
C GLN A 7 8.02 -68.33 -22.28
N ILE A 8 7.45 -67.59 -21.31
CA ILE A 8 6.86 -66.27 -21.50
C ILE A 8 7.99 -65.28 -21.58
N HIS A 9 8.23 -64.71 -22.76
CA HIS A 9 9.10 -63.58 -22.97
C HIS A 9 8.38 -62.29 -22.61
N LEU A 10 8.72 -61.72 -21.44
CA LEU A 10 8.30 -60.37 -21.04
C LEU A 10 9.11 -59.33 -21.82
N HIS A 11 8.50 -58.75 -22.83
CA HIS A 11 9.04 -57.57 -23.51
C HIS A 11 8.94 -56.36 -22.56
N THR A 12 10.04 -56.00 -21.91
CA THR A 12 10.18 -54.74 -21.22
C THR A 12 10.26 -53.62 -22.25
N VAL A 13 9.18 -52.85 -22.39
CA VAL A 13 9.16 -51.61 -23.18
C VAL A 13 9.97 -50.59 -22.41
N GLY A 14 11.25 -50.45 -22.76
CA GLY A 14 12.10 -49.39 -22.20
C GLY A 14 11.59 -48.02 -22.64
N HIS A 15 10.98 -47.27 -21.73
CA HIS A 15 10.69 -45.87 -21.93
C HIS A 15 12.03 -45.11 -21.99
N ARG A 16 12.41 -44.66 -23.21
CA ARG A 16 13.51 -43.72 -23.35
C ARG A 16 13.11 -42.40 -22.73
N ALA A 17 13.62 -42.07 -21.54
CA ALA A 17 13.54 -40.72 -21.02
C ALA A 17 14.35 -39.80 -21.95
N SER A 18 13.65 -39.00 -22.76
CA SER A 18 14.31 -37.94 -23.55
C SER A 18 14.68 -36.80 -22.60
N GLY A 19 15.95 -36.49 -22.45
CA GLY A 19 16.45 -35.33 -21.73
C GLY A 19 16.15 -34.03 -22.48
N PHE A 20 16.02 -32.92 -21.73
CA PHE A 20 15.90 -31.59 -22.33
C PHE A 20 17.18 -31.19 -23.09
N THR A 21 16.99 -30.53 -24.22
CA THR A 21 18.11 -29.94 -24.98
C THR A 21 18.46 -28.57 -24.39
N ILE A 22 19.70 -28.13 -24.56
CA ILE A 22 20.15 -26.78 -24.16
C ILE A 22 19.31 -25.70 -24.86
N VAL A 23 18.92 -25.92 -26.12
CA VAL A 23 18.12 -24.98 -26.91
C VAL A 23 16.70 -24.85 -26.33
N GLU A 24 16.05 -25.96 -25.94
CA GLU A 24 14.75 -25.91 -25.29
C GLU A 24 14.80 -25.12 -23.97
N LEU A 25 15.85 -25.32 -23.15
CA LEU A 25 16.03 -24.56 -21.92
C LEU A 25 16.24 -23.07 -22.22
N MET A 26 17.02 -22.70 -23.23
CA MET A 26 17.22 -21.29 -23.61
C MET A 26 15.93 -20.63 -24.07
N ILE A 27 15.10 -21.32 -24.86
CA ILE A 27 13.80 -20.79 -25.30
C ILE A 27 12.86 -20.58 -24.10
N VAL A 28 12.78 -21.54 -23.18
CA VAL A 28 11.94 -21.42 -21.98
C VAL A 28 12.38 -20.23 -21.13
N VAL A 29 13.68 -20.08 -20.87
CA VAL A 29 14.20 -18.94 -20.08
C VAL A 29 13.92 -17.61 -20.80
N ALA A 30 14.05 -17.54 -22.13
CA ALA A 30 13.73 -16.34 -22.89
C ALA A 30 12.25 -15.95 -22.77
N ILE A 31 11.34 -16.93 -22.87
CA ILE A 31 9.89 -16.67 -22.71
C ILE A 31 9.56 -16.21 -21.30
N VAL A 32 10.12 -16.88 -20.28
CA VAL A 32 9.91 -16.49 -18.86
C VAL A 32 10.44 -15.08 -18.60
N ALA A 33 11.61 -14.73 -19.16
CA ALA A 33 12.17 -13.38 -19.02
C ALA A 33 11.25 -12.30 -19.62
N ILE A 34 10.67 -12.55 -20.81
CA ILE A 34 9.71 -11.62 -21.44
C ILE A 34 8.44 -11.48 -20.59
N LEU A 35 7.90 -12.58 -20.10
CA LEU A 35 6.71 -12.54 -19.24
C LEU A 35 6.98 -11.83 -17.92
N ALA A 36 8.14 -12.06 -17.29
CA ALA A 36 8.53 -11.39 -16.05
C ALA A 36 8.69 -9.87 -16.25
N MET A 37 9.19 -9.43 -17.39
CA MET A 37 9.36 -8.01 -17.71
C MET A 37 8.02 -7.23 -17.71
N ILE A 38 6.90 -7.89 -18.02
CA ILE A 38 5.56 -7.31 -18.00
C ILE A 38 4.88 -7.53 -16.64
N ALA A 39 5.05 -8.71 -16.05
CA ALA A 39 4.33 -9.09 -14.83
C ALA A 39 4.84 -8.35 -13.60
N VAL A 40 6.15 -8.13 -13.46
CA VAL A 40 6.72 -7.47 -12.28
C VAL A 40 6.22 -6.03 -12.12
N PRO A 41 6.32 -5.12 -13.11
CA PRO A 41 5.82 -3.76 -12.93
C PRO A 41 4.29 -3.68 -12.77
N ALA A 42 3.54 -4.61 -13.36
CA ALA A 42 2.10 -4.67 -13.17
C ALA A 42 1.74 -5.04 -11.73
N TYR A 43 2.49 -5.95 -11.12
CA TYR A 43 2.29 -6.36 -9.74
C TYR A 43 2.65 -5.25 -8.73
N THR A 44 3.76 -4.54 -8.93
CA THR A 44 4.15 -3.41 -8.07
C THR A 44 3.11 -2.30 -8.11
N ASN A 45 2.68 -1.88 -9.31
CA ASN A 45 1.64 -0.86 -9.47
C ASN A 45 0.28 -1.27 -8.84
N TYR A 46 -0.03 -2.56 -8.81
CA TYR A 46 -1.23 -3.07 -8.16
C TYR A 46 -1.10 -2.94 -6.63
N ASN A 47 0.02 -3.35 -6.05
CA ASN A 47 0.26 -3.24 -4.62
C ASN A 47 0.22 -1.77 -4.16
N ASP A 48 0.88 -0.86 -4.87
CA ASP A 48 0.87 0.57 -4.56
C ASP A 48 -0.56 1.14 -4.48
N ARG A 49 -1.46 0.69 -5.38
CA ARG A 49 -2.87 1.10 -5.33
C ARG A 49 -3.62 0.52 -4.14
N VAL A 50 -3.31 -0.71 -3.75
CA VAL A 50 -3.90 -1.36 -2.57
C VAL A 50 -3.47 -0.61 -1.32
N ASP A 51 -2.18 -0.28 -1.17
CA ASP A 51 -1.64 0.44 -0.03
C ASP A 51 -2.24 1.85 0.10
N ILE A 52 -2.36 2.57 -1.01
CA ILE A 52 -3.04 3.88 -1.04
C ILE A 52 -4.50 3.75 -0.62
N PHE A 53 -5.22 2.73 -1.11
CA PHE A 53 -6.61 2.52 -0.74
C PHE A 53 -6.77 2.17 0.74
N GLU A 54 -5.87 1.37 1.29
CA GLU A 54 -5.85 1.02 2.71
C GLU A 54 -5.57 2.26 3.57
N ALA A 55 -4.59 3.07 3.23
CA ALA A 55 -4.31 4.33 3.92
C ALA A 55 -5.50 5.30 3.91
N LYS A 56 -6.21 5.42 2.77
CA LYS A 56 -7.44 6.22 2.68
C LYS A 56 -8.54 5.70 3.60
N LYS A 57 -8.76 4.39 3.62
CA LYS A 57 -9.74 3.74 4.50
C LYS A 57 -9.42 3.99 5.97
N ASP A 58 -8.16 3.93 6.33
CA ASP A 58 -7.69 4.17 7.68
C ASP A 58 -7.88 5.63 8.11
N ILE A 59 -7.60 6.58 7.23
CA ILE A 59 -7.87 8.00 7.47
C ILE A 59 -9.36 8.24 7.69
N ILE A 60 -10.24 7.58 6.93
CA ILE A 60 -11.70 7.66 7.15
C ILE A 60 -12.08 7.10 8.52
N ALA A 61 -11.50 5.97 8.93
CA ALA A 61 -11.77 5.37 10.23
C ALA A 61 -11.29 6.27 11.38
N LEU A 62 -10.09 6.87 11.23
CA LEU A 62 -9.55 7.85 12.18
C LEU A 62 -10.42 9.10 12.25
N GLN A 63 -10.88 9.63 11.12
CA GLN A 63 -11.79 10.77 11.07
C GLN A 63 -13.08 10.47 11.83
N LEU A 64 -13.72 9.31 11.58
CA LEU A 64 -14.94 8.94 12.29
C LEU A 64 -14.73 8.87 13.81
N ALA A 65 -13.60 8.33 14.28
CA ALA A 65 -13.30 8.28 15.70
C ALA A 65 -13.05 9.67 16.30
N ILE A 66 -12.47 10.60 15.53
CA ILE A 66 -12.28 11.99 15.94
C ILE A 66 -13.62 12.74 16.00
N ASP A 67 -14.48 12.56 14.99
CA ASP A 67 -15.80 13.18 14.90
C ASP A 67 -16.71 12.66 16.05
N ASP A 68 -16.66 11.36 16.37
CA ASP A 68 -17.39 10.78 17.51
C ASP A 68 -16.91 11.37 18.84
N TYR A 69 -15.59 11.55 19.01
CA TYR A 69 -15.02 12.19 20.20
C TYR A 69 -15.50 13.65 20.33
N GLU A 70 -15.48 14.41 19.24
CA GLU A 70 -15.96 15.79 19.24
C GLU A 70 -17.44 15.90 19.59
N LEU A 71 -18.27 14.97 19.09
CA LEU A 71 -19.69 14.90 19.43
C LEU A 71 -19.93 14.59 20.92
N GLU A 72 -19.09 13.74 21.54
CA GLU A 72 -19.23 13.35 22.94
C GLU A 72 -18.71 14.42 23.90
N TYR A 73 -17.55 15.02 23.60
CA TYR A 73 -16.84 15.92 24.52
C TYR A 73 -17.00 17.42 24.17
N GLY A 74 -17.54 17.74 22.97
CA GLY A 74 -17.71 19.11 22.50
C GLY A 74 -16.40 19.82 22.10
N ALA A 75 -15.31 19.06 21.92
CA ALA A 75 -13.99 19.56 21.53
C ALA A 75 -13.20 18.47 20.80
N LEU A 76 -12.30 18.88 19.90
CA LEU A 76 -11.40 17.96 19.21
C LEU A 76 -10.41 17.29 20.18
N PRO A 77 -10.03 16.02 19.96
CA PRO A 77 -9.01 15.35 20.74
C PRO A 77 -7.66 16.07 20.62
N ASN A 78 -6.79 15.96 21.62
CA ASN A 78 -5.44 16.51 21.54
C ASN A 78 -4.47 15.58 20.78
N SER A 79 -4.81 14.30 20.73
CA SER A 79 -4.01 13.26 20.08
C SER A 79 -4.86 12.06 19.66
N LEU A 80 -4.34 11.21 18.80
CA LEU A 80 -4.99 9.93 18.45
C LEU A 80 -5.08 8.95 19.63
N ALA A 81 -4.34 9.19 20.72
CA ALA A 81 -4.47 8.41 21.96
C ALA A 81 -5.83 8.63 22.65
N ASP A 82 -6.37 9.84 22.56
CA ASP A 82 -7.64 10.21 23.21
C ASP A 82 -8.82 9.47 22.57
N VAL A 83 -8.70 9.07 21.31
CA VAL A 83 -9.67 8.26 20.57
C VAL A 83 -9.32 6.77 20.53
N GLY A 84 -8.30 6.33 21.29
CA GLY A 84 -7.87 4.92 21.36
C GLY A 84 -7.15 4.41 20.12
N MET A 85 -6.76 5.30 19.20
CA MET A 85 -6.10 4.95 17.93
C MET A 85 -4.58 5.21 17.94
N GLN A 86 -3.97 5.29 19.12
CA GLN A 86 -2.53 5.42 19.26
C GLN A 86 -1.79 4.20 18.68
N GLY A 87 -0.71 4.44 17.98
CA GLY A 87 0.13 3.37 17.42
C GLY A 87 -0.42 2.74 16.13
N MET A 88 -1.52 3.26 15.58
CA MET A 88 -1.97 2.89 14.24
C MET A 88 -0.94 3.35 13.21
N THR A 89 -0.53 2.45 12.32
CA THR A 89 0.44 2.71 11.26
C THR A 89 -0.21 2.57 9.90
N ASP A 90 0.30 3.33 8.96
CA ASP A 90 -0.08 3.21 7.57
C ASP A 90 0.50 1.92 6.94
N PRO A 91 0.13 1.55 5.70
CA PRO A 91 0.62 0.35 5.03
C PRO A 91 2.14 0.29 4.84
N TRP A 92 2.82 1.44 4.88
CA TRP A 92 4.29 1.53 4.78
C TRP A 92 4.99 1.47 6.14
N GLY A 93 4.21 1.39 7.26
CA GLY A 93 4.72 1.27 8.63
C GLY A 93 4.96 2.58 9.36
N ASN A 94 4.57 3.73 8.78
CA ASN A 94 4.68 5.03 9.41
C ASN A 94 3.44 5.32 10.27
N PRO A 95 3.58 6.00 11.44
CA PRO A 95 2.43 6.41 12.23
C PRO A 95 1.61 7.48 11.49
N TYR A 96 0.27 7.43 11.62
CA TYR A 96 -0.57 8.52 11.14
C TYR A 96 -0.29 9.80 11.94
N ALA A 97 -0.20 10.91 11.23
CA ALA A 97 0.00 12.23 11.82
C ALA A 97 -1.35 12.93 12.03
N TYR A 98 -1.54 13.48 13.23
CA TYR A 98 -2.70 14.25 13.62
C TYR A 98 -2.28 15.58 14.23
N GLY A 99 -2.98 16.66 13.88
CA GLY A 99 -2.72 17.99 14.43
C GLY A 99 -3.98 18.80 14.61
N ASN A 100 -4.46 18.92 15.85
CA ASN A 100 -5.56 19.80 16.22
C ASN A 100 -5.16 21.27 16.02
N HIS A 101 -5.91 22.03 15.22
CA HIS A 101 -5.61 23.41 14.87
C HIS A 101 -5.76 24.39 16.05
N ASP A 102 -6.47 24.02 17.10
CA ASP A 102 -6.54 24.82 18.33
C ASP A 102 -5.25 24.74 19.15
N VAL A 103 -4.44 23.70 18.92
CA VAL A 103 -3.20 23.40 19.66
C VAL A 103 -1.96 23.69 18.84
N ILE A 104 -1.91 23.28 17.56
CA ILE A 104 -0.71 23.44 16.73
C ILE A 104 -0.58 24.85 16.18
N PRO A 105 0.66 25.42 16.16
CA PRO A 105 0.89 26.74 15.56
C PRO A 105 0.52 26.76 14.07
N PRO A 106 0.02 27.89 13.53
CA PRO A 106 -0.34 28.03 12.12
C PRO A 106 0.77 27.69 11.13
N GLY A 107 2.02 27.80 11.54
CA GLY A 107 3.19 27.44 10.71
C GLY A 107 3.31 25.93 10.45
N HIS A 108 2.75 25.10 11.33
CA HIS A 108 2.83 23.64 11.27
C HIS A 108 1.63 22.99 10.61
N ARG A 109 0.57 23.77 10.35
CA ARG A 109 -0.62 23.27 9.65
C ARG A 109 -0.30 22.90 8.21
N ARG A 110 -0.96 21.88 7.71
CA ARG A 110 -0.84 21.47 6.29
C ARG A 110 -1.40 22.58 5.38
N LYS A 111 -0.70 22.84 4.28
CA LYS A 111 -0.99 23.97 3.40
C LYS A 111 -0.99 23.54 1.94
N ASP A 112 -1.85 24.20 1.17
CA ASP A 112 -1.89 24.06 -0.29
C ASP A 112 -0.69 24.77 -0.97
N HIS A 113 -0.73 24.81 -2.31
CA HIS A 113 0.24 25.53 -3.14
C HIS A 113 0.26 27.05 -2.90
N SER A 114 -0.82 27.61 -2.37
CA SER A 114 -0.94 29.04 -2.02
C SER A 114 -0.60 29.33 -0.55
N LEU A 115 -0.08 28.36 0.16
CA LEU A 115 0.24 28.41 1.58
C LEU A 115 -0.97 28.66 2.49
N VAL A 116 -2.17 28.31 2.01
CA VAL A 116 -3.41 28.34 2.79
C VAL A 116 -3.60 26.97 3.46
N PRO A 117 -4.03 26.92 4.74
CA PRO A 117 -4.37 25.66 5.39
C PRO A 117 -5.41 24.85 4.58
N ILE A 118 -5.20 23.54 4.45
CA ILE A 118 -6.10 22.66 3.68
C ILE A 118 -7.33 22.22 4.47
N ASN A 119 -7.30 22.45 5.78
CA ASN A 119 -8.42 22.21 6.70
C ASN A 119 -8.62 23.41 7.63
N SER A 120 -9.82 23.56 8.16
CA SER A 120 -10.15 24.58 9.17
C SER A 120 -10.07 24.06 10.61
N ASP A 121 -10.17 22.73 10.81
CA ASP A 121 -10.34 22.02 12.07
C ASP A 121 -9.06 21.31 12.54
N TYR A 122 -8.62 20.30 11.82
CA TYR A 122 -7.43 19.51 12.15
C TYR A 122 -6.78 18.92 10.89
N ASP A 123 -5.50 18.65 10.98
CA ASP A 123 -4.76 17.91 9.96
C ASP A 123 -4.70 16.43 10.33
N LEU A 124 -4.95 15.55 9.35
CA LEU A 124 -4.83 14.09 9.47
C LEU A 124 -4.25 13.54 8.17
N TYR A 125 -3.12 12.83 8.24
CA TYR A 125 -2.45 12.32 7.07
C TYR A 125 -1.49 11.16 7.38
N SER A 126 -1.14 10.40 6.34
CA SER A 126 0.00 9.47 6.29
C SER A 126 1.16 10.15 5.58
N ASN A 127 2.39 9.88 6.03
CA ASN A 127 3.61 10.35 5.39
C ASN A 127 3.96 9.59 4.10
N GLY A 128 3.10 8.68 3.64
CA GLY A 128 3.33 7.92 2.42
C GLY A 128 4.51 6.95 2.49
N PRO A 129 4.91 6.40 1.34
CA PRO A 129 5.98 5.39 1.25
C PRO A 129 7.37 5.91 1.60
N ASP A 130 7.66 7.21 1.45
CA ASP A 130 8.97 7.77 1.78
C ASP A 130 9.12 8.13 3.27
N GLY A 131 8.01 8.12 4.03
CA GLY A 131 7.96 8.42 5.47
C GLY A 131 8.27 9.87 5.82
N GLY A 132 8.47 10.74 4.82
CA GLY A 132 8.78 12.16 4.97
C GLY A 132 7.58 13.04 4.74
N SER A 133 7.51 14.21 5.41
CA SER A 133 6.46 15.18 5.16
C SER A 133 6.88 16.58 5.57
N VAL A 134 6.40 17.59 4.85
CA VAL A 134 6.57 19.01 5.16
C VAL A 134 5.21 19.73 5.05
N PRO A 135 4.98 20.85 5.77
CA PRO A 135 3.67 21.50 5.77
C PRO A 135 3.07 21.82 4.40
N PRO A 136 3.78 22.35 3.39
CA PRO A 136 3.24 22.55 2.05
C PRO A 136 3.11 21.24 1.27
N LEU A 137 1.93 20.98 0.69
CA LEU A 137 1.69 19.82 -0.18
C LEU A 137 2.56 19.82 -1.46
N THR A 138 3.07 20.99 -1.83
CA THR A 138 3.99 21.15 -2.98
C THR A 138 5.42 20.66 -2.68
N GLY A 139 5.74 20.47 -1.41
CA GLY A 139 7.04 19.91 -1.00
C GLY A 139 7.25 18.52 -1.59
N GLN A 140 8.46 18.21 -2.03
CA GLN A 140 8.75 16.91 -2.65
C GLN A 140 8.44 15.74 -1.71
N ALA A 141 8.77 15.86 -0.43
CA ALA A 141 8.49 14.86 0.60
C ALA A 141 7.02 14.77 1.02
N SER A 142 6.13 15.58 0.42
CA SER A 142 4.70 15.57 0.78
C SER A 142 3.80 15.19 -0.39
N ARG A 143 4.36 14.96 -1.57
CA ARG A 143 3.54 14.66 -2.75
C ARG A 143 2.90 13.28 -2.72
N ASP A 144 3.54 12.35 -2.08
CA ASP A 144 3.08 10.97 -1.89
C ASP A 144 2.31 10.76 -0.59
N ASP A 145 2.21 11.80 0.29
CA ASP A 145 1.36 11.77 1.47
C ASP A 145 -0.10 11.46 1.08
N ILE A 146 -0.79 10.70 1.93
CA ILE A 146 -2.25 10.57 1.83
C ILE A 146 -2.85 11.53 2.84
N VAL A 147 -3.55 12.54 2.36
CA VAL A 147 -4.03 13.65 3.20
C VAL A 147 -5.55 13.72 3.25
N ARG A 148 -6.08 14.07 4.44
CA ARG A 148 -7.42 14.61 4.59
C ARG A 148 -7.36 16.10 4.30
N ALA A 149 -8.26 16.61 3.48
CA ALA A 149 -8.38 18.04 3.17
C ALA A 149 -9.83 18.45 2.99
N ARG A 150 -10.10 19.77 2.96
CA ARG A 150 -11.44 20.36 2.87
C ARG A 150 -12.36 19.81 3.96
N ASP A 151 -11.84 19.71 5.17
CA ASP A 151 -12.57 19.22 6.36
C ASP A 151 -13.23 17.84 6.12
N GLY A 152 -12.48 16.94 5.45
CA GLY A 152 -12.92 15.59 5.11
C GLY A 152 -13.57 15.44 3.73
N GLY A 153 -13.76 16.52 2.98
CA GLY A 153 -14.31 16.47 1.61
C GLY A 153 -13.34 15.93 0.55
N PHE A 154 -12.05 15.75 0.92
CA PHE A 154 -11.03 15.17 0.07
C PHE A 154 -10.12 14.25 0.90
N ILE A 155 -9.93 13.01 0.45
CA ILE A 155 -8.97 12.07 1.03
C ILE A 155 -8.27 11.36 -0.12
N ASP A 156 -7.06 11.77 -0.44
CA ASP A 156 -6.26 11.20 -1.50
C ASP A 156 -4.78 11.60 -1.36
N LYS A 157 -3.94 11.17 -2.34
CA LYS A 157 -2.56 11.64 -2.45
C LYS A 157 -2.52 13.17 -2.56
N ALA A 158 -1.57 13.76 -1.86
CA ALA A 158 -1.39 15.22 -1.86
C ALA A 158 -1.12 15.81 -3.25
N GLU A 159 -0.49 15.04 -4.15
CA GLU A 159 -0.26 15.46 -5.54
C GLU A 159 -1.56 15.64 -6.35
N ASN A 160 -2.67 15.08 -5.90
CA ASN A 160 -3.99 15.15 -6.55
C ASN A 160 -4.85 16.31 -6.01
N TYR A 161 -4.38 17.02 -4.99
CA TYR A 161 -5.07 18.16 -4.38
C TYR A 161 -4.78 19.45 -5.16
#